data_74903d1c2fbe9ca2e01a241d40c1e18a
#
_entry.id   74903d1c2fbe9ca2e01a241d40c1e18a
#
_cell.length_a   1.000
_cell.length_b   1.000
_cell.length_c   1.000
_cell.angle_alpha   90.00
_cell.angle_beta   90.00
_cell.angle_gamma   90.00
#
_symmetry.space_group_name_H-M   'P 1'
#
loop_
_entity.id
_entity.type
_entity.pdbx_description
1 polymer ?
#
loop_
_entity_poly.entity_id
_entity_poly.type
_entity_poly.pdbx_seq_one_letter_code
_entity_poly.pdbx_strand_id
1 'polypeptide(L)'
;VLLSGNQKHIDAWKKEQSILRTKERRPDLYARYVRLQECRQLLMKQKLLHIDMIELINRGRAQLLYFGQGQILLKDMEYEIYFHACVDPSRLPDIRTWTLPVEKIPLAVLHQEEMIPYFQKRYGLNQECECYQAVYTRHEKLPVRGLYRPDLTREDGLSMRRLQREDFPQVVSFYHGCCDEDYLRSRIQDGMLVGAFYDEKLAGFIGQHCEGSIGMLMVAPKFQRRHIA
;
A
#
# COMPACT_ATOMS: atom_id res chain seq x y z
N VAL A 1 19.20 6.94 -27.42
CA VAL A 1 18.79 6.47 -26.11
C VAL A 1 18.63 4.94 -26.12
N LEU A 2 17.90 4.36 -27.08
CA LEU A 2 17.64 2.91 -27.12
C LEU A 2 18.90 2.05 -27.32
N LEU A 3 19.93 2.59 -27.93
CA LEU A 3 21.22 1.89 -28.20
C LEU A 3 22.24 2.08 -27.05
N SER A 4 21.92 2.86 -26.03
CA SER A 4 22.85 3.16 -24.93
C SER A 4 23.15 2.00 -23.98
N GLY A 5 22.31 0.94 -24.02
CA GLY A 5 22.38 -0.19 -23.06
C GLY A 5 22.02 0.17 -21.61
N ASN A 6 21.75 1.46 -21.33
CA ASN A 6 21.36 1.91 -19.99
C ASN A 6 19.84 1.76 -19.79
N GLN A 7 19.45 0.69 -19.12
CA GLN A 7 18.04 0.36 -18.91
C GLN A 7 17.24 1.49 -18.26
N LYS A 8 17.81 2.22 -17.29
CA LYS A 8 17.11 3.35 -16.63
C LYS A 8 16.79 4.47 -17.62
N HIS A 9 17.73 4.80 -18.51
CA HIS A 9 17.51 5.83 -19.54
C HIS A 9 16.49 5.38 -20.58
N ILE A 10 16.51 4.09 -20.93
CA ILE A 10 15.54 3.51 -21.85
C ILE A 10 14.13 3.57 -21.27
N ASP A 11 13.97 3.19 -20.01
CA ASP A 11 12.66 3.20 -19.34
C ASP A 11 12.12 4.63 -19.14
N ALA A 12 12.98 5.57 -18.76
CA ALA A 12 12.63 6.98 -18.66
C ALA A 12 12.16 7.54 -20.02
N TRP A 13 12.89 7.25 -21.09
CA TRP A 13 12.51 7.67 -22.46
C TRP A 13 11.20 7.02 -22.91
N LYS A 14 11.01 5.72 -22.67
CA LYS A 14 9.74 5.03 -23.00
C LYS A 14 8.56 5.67 -22.28
N LYS A 15 8.72 6.01 -20.99
CA LYS A 15 7.69 6.68 -20.20
C LYS A 15 7.37 8.07 -20.78
N GLU A 16 8.39 8.87 -21.10
CA GLU A 16 8.20 10.18 -21.73
C GLU A 16 7.45 10.07 -23.05
N GLN A 17 7.87 9.16 -23.94
CA GLN A 17 7.21 8.94 -25.23
C GLN A 17 5.76 8.46 -25.06
N SER A 18 5.49 7.64 -24.05
CA SER A 18 4.12 7.21 -23.73
C SER A 18 3.24 8.39 -23.33
N ILE A 19 3.75 9.29 -22.48
CA ILE A 19 3.03 10.50 -22.05
C ILE A 19 2.74 11.43 -23.23
N LEU A 20 3.74 11.67 -24.10
CA LEU A 20 3.58 12.51 -25.28
C LEU A 20 2.52 11.95 -26.25
N ARG A 21 2.57 10.65 -26.53
CA ARG A 21 1.56 9.99 -27.37
C ARG A 21 0.16 10.01 -26.75
N THR A 22 0.08 9.86 -25.42
CA THR A 22 -1.19 9.96 -24.70
C THR A 22 -1.76 11.36 -24.79
N LYS A 23 -0.92 12.39 -24.62
CA LYS A 23 -1.33 13.79 -24.78
C LYS A 23 -1.92 14.07 -26.16
N GLU A 24 -1.30 13.51 -27.20
CA GLU A 24 -1.72 13.71 -28.59
C GLU A 24 -2.99 12.92 -28.94
N ARG A 25 -3.04 11.63 -28.56
CA ARG A 25 -4.08 10.71 -29.03
C ARG A 25 -5.26 10.59 -28.07
N ARG A 26 -5.05 10.82 -26.78
CA ARG A 26 -6.04 10.68 -25.72
C ARG A 26 -5.92 11.83 -24.71
N PRO A 27 -6.28 13.07 -25.12
CA PRO A 27 -6.20 14.24 -24.26
C PRO A 27 -7.04 14.10 -22.99
N ASP A 28 -8.11 13.32 -23.02
CA ASP A 28 -8.94 12.96 -21.85
C ASP A 28 -8.13 12.19 -20.79
N LEU A 29 -7.36 11.18 -21.21
CA LEU A 29 -6.48 10.42 -20.31
C LEU A 29 -5.29 11.27 -19.83
N TYR A 30 -4.75 12.09 -20.71
CA TYR A 30 -3.68 13.01 -20.34
C TYR A 30 -4.12 14.03 -19.27
N ALA A 31 -5.33 14.58 -19.39
CA ALA A 31 -5.89 15.47 -18.39
C ALA A 31 -6.04 14.78 -17.02
N ARG A 32 -6.50 13.53 -16.98
CA ARG A 32 -6.56 12.71 -15.77
C ARG A 32 -5.18 12.49 -15.17
N TYR A 33 -4.19 12.16 -15.98
CA TYR A 33 -2.80 11.99 -15.56
C TYR A 33 -2.25 13.27 -14.94
N VAL A 34 -2.44 14.43 -15.57
CA VAL A 34 -1.99 15.73 -15.05
C VAL A 34 -2.60 16.00 -13.67
N ARG A 35 -3.92 15.85 -13.53
CA ARG A 35 -4.59 16.04 -12.23
C ARG A 35 -4.06 15.10 -11.15
N LEU A 36 -3.74 13.87 -11.49
CA LEU A 36 -3.16 12.92 -10.55
C LEU A 36 -1.74 13.34 -10.12
N GLN A 37 -0.94 13.91 -11.04
CA GLN A 37 0.37 14.48 -10.71
C GLN A 37 0.26 15.73 -9.82
N GLU A 38 -0.75 16.57 -10.02
CA GLU A 38 -1.04 17.71 -9.14
C GLU A 38 -1.38 17.23 -7.72
N CYS A 39 -2.25 16.23 -7.58
CA CYS A 39 -2.54 15.59 -6.29
C CYS A 39 -1.26 15.08 -5.63
N ARG A 40 -0.43 14.37 -6.38
CA ARG A 40 0.85 13.85 -5.88
C ARG A 40 1.76 14.96 -5.36
N GLN A 41 1.87 16.08 -6.06
CA GLN A 41 2.68 17.23 -5.63
C GLN A 41 2.16 17.82 -4.32
N LEU A 42 0.85 17.89 -4.13
CA LEU A 42 0.25 18.36 -2.88
C LEU A 42 0.52 17.40 -1.73
N LEU A 43 0.32 16.10 -1.93
CA LEU A 43 0.62 15.05 -0.95
C LEU A 43 2.10 15.06 -0.53
N MET A 44 3.01 15.38 -1.46
CA MET A 44 4.45 15.49 -1.19
C MET A 44 4.80 16.59 -0.17
N LYS A 45 3.93 17.56 0.08
CA LYS A 45 4.17 18.59 1.12
C LYS A 45 4.19 18.01 2.52
N GLN A 46 3.45 16.93 2.75
CA GLN A 46 3.44 16.13 3.98
C GLN A 46 3.74 14.66 3.65
N LYS A 47 4.89 14.44 3.00
CA LYS A 47 5.27 13.16 2.40
C LYS A 47 5.14 11.99 3.36
N LEU A 48 5.53 12.14 4.61
CA LEU A 48 5.53 11.03 5.57
C LEU A 48 4.10 10.61 5.93
N LEU A 49 3.19 11.58 6.06
CA LEU A 49 1.79 11.33 6.36
C LEU A 49 1.05 10.66 5.20
N HIS A 50 1.42 10.97 3.96
CA HIS A 50 0.70 10.57 2.76
C HIS A 50 1.48 9.59 1.88
N ILE A 51 2.45 8.87 2.46
CA ILE A 51 3.38 8.05 1.68
C ILE A 51 2.68 6.90 0.95
N ASP A 52 1.66 6.31 1.54
CA ASP A 52 0.81 5.27 0.97
C ASP A 52 0.09 5.75 -0.30
N MET A 53 -0.57 6.92 -0.24
CA MET A 53 -1.23 7.53 -1.39
C MET A 53 -0.22 7.93 -2.49
N ILE A 54 0.96 8.44 -2.10
CA ILE A 54 2.04 8.77 -3.03
C ILE A 54 2.53 7.50 -3.73
N GLU A 55 2.74 6.42 -2.98
CA GLU A 55 3.18 5.14 -3.57
C GLU A 55 2.10 4.50 -4.43
N LEU A 56 0.83 4.60 -4.06
CA LEU A 56 -0.28 4.17 -4.90
C LEU A 56 -0.26 4.87 -6.27
N ILE A 57 0.01 6.19 -6.29
CA ILE A 57 0.16 6.97 -7.53
C ILE A 57 1.42 6.54 -8.30
N ASN A 58 2.57 6.40 -7.61
CA ASN A 58 3.84 6.02 -8.24
C ASN A 58 3.77 4.65 -8.92
N ARG A 59 3.02 3.72 -8.34
CA ARG A 59 2.78 2.37 -8.86
C ARG A 59 1.75 2.32 -9.98
N GLY A 60 1.12 3.46 -10.31
CA GLY A 60 0.10 3.55 -11.37
C GLY A 60 -1.21 2.86 -11.01
N ARG A 61 -1.50 2.67 -9.73
CA ARG A 61 -2.69 1.96 -9.21
C ARG A 61 -3.79 2.90 -8.73
N ALA A 62 -3.49 4.20 -8.63
CA ALA A 62 -4.43 5.19 -8.13
C ALA A 62 -5.46 5.60 -9.17
N GLN A 63 -6.73 5.47 -8.86
CA GLN A 63 -7.82 6.16 -9.52
C GLN A 63 -8.18 7.40 -8.71
N LEU A 64 -8.12 8.58 -9.32
CA LEU A 64 -8.56 9.83 -8.69
C LEU A 64 -10.07 9.93 -8.78
N LEU A 65 -10.75 9.92 -7.63
CA LEU A 65 -12.21 10.05 -7.53
C LEU A 65 -12.64 11.45 -7.16
N TYR A 66 -11.88 12.13 -6.29
CA TYR A 66 -12.16 13.50 -5.89
C TYR A 66 -10.87 14.29 -5.67
N PHE A 67 -10.88 15.52 -6.14
CA PHE A 67 -9.82 16.50 -5.89
C PHE A 67 -10.41 17.89 -5.88
N GLY A 68 -10.53 18.48 -4.71
CA GLY A 68 -11.08 19.83 -4.52
C GLY A 68 -11.13 20.24 -3.05
N GLN A 69 -11.13 21.54 -2.79
CA GLN A 69 -11.26 22.10 -1.43
C GLN A 69 -10.24 21.55 -0.42
N GLY A 70 -9.03 21.25 -0.88
CA GLY A 70 -7.98 20.64 -0.03
C GLY A 70 -8.17 19.14 0.26
N GLN A 71 -9.18 18.50 -0.33
CA GLN A 71 -9.46 17.09 -0.14
C GLN A 71 -9.03 16.27 -1.36
N ILE A 72 -8.47 15.10 -1.13
CA ILE A 72 -8.10 14.12 -2.15
C ILE A 72 -8.70 12.78 -1.77
N LEU A 73 -9.42 12.16 -2.70
CA LEU A 73 -9.89 10.78 -2.58
C LEU A 73 -9.32 9.95 -3.74
N LEU A 74 -8.54 8.94 -3.40
CA LEU A 74 -8.02 7.94 -4.33
C LEU A 74 -8.70 6.60 -4.08
N LYS A 75 -8.88 5.82 -5.13
CA LYS A 75 -9.23 4.39 -5.05
C LYS A 75 -8.07 3.58 -5.60
N ASP A 76 -7.71 2.49 -4.93
CA ASP A 76 -6.89 1.45 -5.53
C ASP A 76 -7.67 0.76 -6.66
N MET A 77 -7.09 0.66 -7.86
CA MET A 77 -7.78 0.13 -9.04
C MET A 77 -7.93 -1.40 -9.01
N GLU A 78 -7.22 -2.08 -8.14
CA GLU A 78 -7.23 -3.54 -8.05
C GLU A 78 -8.03 -4.03 -6.83
N TYR A 79 -7.90 -3.31 -5.71
CA TYR A 79 -8.62 -3.60 -4.48
C TYR A 79 -9.58 -2.44 -4.18
N GLU A 80 -10.74 -2.72 -3.64
CA GLU A 80 -11.73 -1.69 -3.32
C GLU A 80 -11.37 -0.91 -2.03
N ILE A 81 -10.10 -0.48 -1.93
CA ILE A 81 -9.57 0.33 -0.84
C ILE A 81 -9.55 1.79 -1.27
N TYR A 82 -10.11 2.64 -0.45
CA TYR A 82 -10.20 4.08 -0.68
C TYR A 82 -9.27 4.80 0.29
N PHE A 83 -8.51 5.77 -0.22
CA PHE A 83 -7.57 6.56 0.56
C PHE A 83 -8.02 8.01 0.54
N HIS A 84 -8.26 8.58 1.71
CA HIS A 84 -8.67 9.98 1.83
C HIS A 84 -7.64 10.78 2.60
N ALA A 85 -7.29 11.95 2.07
CA ALA A 85 -6.42 12.93 2.71
C ALA A 85 -6.97 14.35 2.58
N CYS A 86 -6.89 15.10 3.67
CA CYS A 86 -7.01 16.54 3.67
C CYS A 86 -5.60 17.14 3.66
N VAL A 87 -5.20 17.75 2.55
CA VAL A 87 -3.84 18.32 2.39
C VAL A 87 -3.71 19.72 3.00
N ASP A 88 -4.81 20.30 3.45
CA ASP A 88 -4.86 21.56 4.17
C ASP A 88 -5.84 21.42 5.36
N PRO A 89 -5.34 21.10 6.56
CA PRO A 89 -6.19 20.89 7.75
C PRO A 89 -7.04 22.12 8.12
N SER A 90 -6.64 23.33 7.71
CA SER A 90 -7.44 24.54 7.91
C SER A 90 -8.70 24.58 7.04
N ARG A 91 -8.81 23.69 6.06
CA ARG A 91 -9.90 23.57 5.10
C ARG A 91 -10.66 22.25 5.23
N LEU A 92 -10.78 21.76 6.46
CA LEU A 92 -11.68 20.63 6.69
C LEU A 92 -13.09 21.02 6.23
N PRO A 93 -13.74 20.19 5.41
CA PRO A 93 -15.07 20.53 4.91
C PRO A 93 -16.10 20.48 6.04
N ASP A 94 -17.16 21.26 5.91
CA ASP A 94 -18.33 21.02 6.77
C ASP A 94 -18.93 19.66 6.38
N ILE A 95 -18.70 18.68 7.22
CA ILE A 95 -19.12 17.27 6.99
C ILE A 95 -20.65 17.12 6.85
N ARG A 96 -21.44 18.14 7.20
CA ARG A 96 -22.91 18.12 7.05
C ARG A 96 -23.34 18.42 5.62
N THR A 97 -22.57 19.20 4.89
CA THR A 97 -22.91 19.67 3.54
C THR A 97 -21.97 19.13 2.46
N TRP A 98 -20.78 18.69 2.86
CA TRP A 98 -19.81 18.13 1.93
C TRP A 98 -20.19 16.72 1.48
N THR A 99 -20.03 16.46 0.20
CA THR A 99 -20.32 15.14 -0.39
C THR A 99 -19.22 14.70 -1.33
N LEU A 100 -18.89 13.42 -1.29
CA LEU A 100 -18.02 12.77 -2.26
C LEU A 100 -18.87 12.17 -3.39
N PRO A 101 -18.39 12.20 -4.65
CA PRO A 101 -19.08 11.63 -5.81
C PRO A 101 -18.92 10.11 -5.86
N VAL A 102 -19.13 9.43 -4.72
CA VAL A 102 -19.00 7.99 -4.56
C VAL A 102 -20.15 7.48 -3.72
N GLU A 103 -20.85 6.47 -4.22
CA GLU A 103 -22.03 5.94 -3.54
C GLU A 103 -21.69 4.97 -2.42
N LYS A 104 -20.66 4.14 -2.62
CA LYS A 104 -20.26 3.09 -1.68
C LYS A 104 -18.76 3.09 -1.47
N ILE A 105 -18.35 3.01 -0.22
CA ILE A 105 -16.95 2.82 0.20
C ILE A 105 -16.94 1.66 1.20
N PRO A 106 -16.43 0.48 0.84
CA PRO A 106 -16.40 -0.67 1.73
C PRO A 106 -15.26 -0.59 2.75
N LEU A 107 -14.14 0.03 2.38
CA LEU A 107 -12.95 0.19 3.22
C LEU A 107 -12.27 1.52 2.90
N ALA A 108 -12.02 2.31 3.93
CA ALA A 108 -11.32 3.60 3.80
C ALA A 108 -10.11 3.68 4.72
N VAL A 109 -8.99 4.17 4.18
CA VAL A 109 -7.82 4.64 4.92
C VAL A 109 -7.93 6.16 5.03
N LEU A 110 -8.04 6.66 6.24
CA LEU A 110 -8.26 8.08 6.54
C LEU A 110 -7.02 8.65 7.22
N HIS A 111 -6.48 9.75 6.70
CA HIS A 111 -5.30 10.40 7.26
C HIS A 111 -5.62 11.45 8.31
N GLN A 112 -6.91 11.81 8.48
CA GLN A 112 -7.39 12.76 9.47
C GLN A 112 -8.58 12.17 10.23
N GLU A 113 -8.47 12.16 11.56
CA GLU A 113 -9.51 11.64 12.47
C GLU A 113 -10.83 12.41 12.34
N GLU A 114 -10.77 13.69 12.06
CA GLU A 114 -11.94 14.54 11.91
C GLU A 114 -12.87 14.09 10.77
N MET A 115 -12.37 13.29 9.85
CA MET A 115 -13.17 12.73 8.76
C MET A 115 -13.87 11.42 9.12
N ILE A 116 -13.51 10.77 10.20
CA ILE A 116 -14.11 9.50 10.64
C ILE A 116 -15.64 9.61 10.76
N PRO A 117 -16.20 10.61 11.47
CA PRO A 117 -17.68 10.72 11.61
C PRO A 117 -18.42 10.87 10.27
N TYR A 118 -17.79 11.52 9.29
CA TYR A 118 -18.37 11.64 7.96
C TYR A 118 -18.43 10.26 7.26
N PHE A 119 -17.33 9.54 7.27
CA PHE A 119 -17.26 8.23 6.60
C PHE A 119 -18.15 7.19 7.29
N GLN A 120 -18.21 7.19 8.61
CA GLN A 120 -19.12 6.33 9.38
C GLN A 120 -20.57 6.61 9.01
N LYS A 121 -21.01 7.88 9.07
CA LYS A 121 -22.39 8.27 8.80
C LYS A 121 -22.79 8.05 7.34
N ARG A 122 -21.90 8.41 6.41
CA ARG A 122 -22.22 8.42 4.97
C ARG A 122 -22.13 7.03 4.32
N TYR A 123 -21.19 6.22 4.77
CA TYR A 123 -20.86 4.91 4.16
C TYR A 123 -21.10 3.72 5.08
N GLY A 124 -21.52 3.94 6.32
CA GLY A 124 -21.78 2.87 7.28
C GLY A 124 -20.51 2.15 7.76
N LEU A 125 -19.35 2.83 7.74
CA LEU A 125 -18.08 2.26 8.21
C LEU A 125 -18.04 2.27 9.73
N ASN A 126 -18.50 1.18 10.36
CA ASN A 126 -18.63 1.08 11.81
C ASN A 126 -17.43 0.42 12.49
N GLN A 127 -16.55 -0.22 11.73
CA GLN A 127 -15.33 -0.83 12.24
C GLN A 127 -14.18 0.13 12.06
N GLU A 128 -13.47 0.42 13.14
CA GLU A 128 -12.34 1.35 13.16
C GLU A 128 -11.10 0.62 13.67
N CYS A 129 -9.96 0.87 13.02
CA CYS A 129 -8.66 0.37 13.43
C CYS A 129 -7.67 1.54 13.36
N GLU A 130 -7.21 1.99 14.51
CA GLU A 130 -6.13 2.97 14.58
C GLU A 130 -4.80 2.31 14.24
N CYS A 131 -4.06 2.87 13.28
CA CYS A 131 -2.79 2.36 12.82
C CYS A 131 -1.70 3.44 12.87
N TYR A 132 -0.53 3.07 13.38
CA TYR A 132 0.66 3.91 13.29
C TYR A 132 1.42 3.59 12.01
N GLN A 133 1.70 4.62 11.20
CA GLN A 133 2.53 4.48 10.03
C GLN A 133 3.99 4.81 10.36
N ALA A 134 4.86 3.82 10.31
CA ALA A 134 6.29 3.98 10.49
C ALA A 134 6.99 4.13 9.14
N VAL A 135 7.84 5.13 8.99
CA VAL A 135 8.56 5.39 7.74
C VAL A 135 10.07 5.40 8.00
N TYR A 136 10.80 4.57 7.26
CA TYR A 136 12.27 4.62 7.27
C TYR A 136 12.76 5.75 6.37
N THR A 137 13.29 6.81 6.97
CA THR A 137 13.69 8.04 6.26
C THR A 137 15.18 8.12 5.92
N ARG A 138 16.01 7.22 6.45
CA ARG A 138 17.45 7.20 6.18
C ARG A 138 17.73 6.59 4.80
N HIS A 139 18.73 7.10 4.10
CA HIS A 139 19.17 6.54 2.81
C HIS A 139 20.19 5.40 2.98
N GLU A 140 20.73 5.24 4.18
CA GLU A 140 21.67 4.18 4.51
C GLU A 140 20.94 2.85 4.65
N LYS A 141 21.57 1.78 4.15
CA LYS A 141 21.07 0.43 4.42
C LYS A 141 21.08 0.20 5.93
N LEU A 142 19.99 -0.31 6.47
CA LEU A 142 19.98 -0.75 7.86
C LEU A 142 21.17 -1.69 8.11
N PRO A 143 21.97 -1.48 9.19
CA PRO A 143 22.96 -2.43 9.59
C PRO A 143 22.25 -3.68 10.13
N VAL A 144 21.85 -4.55 9.24
CA VAL A 144 21.17 -5.79 9.60
C VAL A 144 22.24 -6.76 10.08
N ARG A 145 22.35 -6.90 11.40
CA ARG A 145 23.12 -8.01 11.98
C ARG A 145 22.38 -9.30 11.63
N GLY A 146 23.05 -10.18 10.91
CA GLY A 146 22.42 -11.42 10.44
C GLY A 146 21.47 -11.18 9.28
N LEU A 147 22.00 -10.60 8.21
CA LEU A 147 21.25 -10.48 6.96
C LEU A 147 20.68 -11.85 6.59
N TYR A 148 19.36 -11.90 6.64
CA TYR A 148 18.62 -13.00 6.09
C TYR A 148 19.00 -13.17 4.60
N ARG A 149 19.50 -14.33 4.28
CA ARG A 149 19.57 -14.82 2.90
C ARG A 149 18.44 -15.82 2.72
N PRO A 150 17.58 -15.65 1.72
CA PRO A 150 16.42 -16.52 1.52
C PRO A 150 16.78 -17.99 1.24
N ASP A 151 18.07 -18.27 1.03
CA ASP A 151 18.65 -19.57 0.76
C ASP A 151 19.36 -20.20 1.97
N LEU A 152 19.38 -19.51 3.12
CA LEU A 152 20.04 -20.01 4.33
C LEU A 152 19.02 -20.40 5.41
N THR A 153 19.17 -21.62 5.88
CA THR A 153 18.55 -22.06 7.14
C THR A 153 19.41 -21.61 8.30
N ARG A 154 18.81 -21.01 9.34
CA ARG A 154 19.52 -20.70 10.57
C ARG A 154 19.98 -21.98 11.29
N GLU A 155 21.02 -21.89 12.12
CA GLU A 155 21.54 -23.03 12.90
C GLU A 155 20.47 -23.70 13.77
N ASP A 156 19.42 -22.93 14.19
CA ASP A 156 18.30 -23.46 14.96
C ASP A 156 17.20 -24.11 14.09
N GLY A 157 17.44 -24.30 12.80
CA GLY A 157 16.51 -24.94 11.87
C GLY A 157 15.45 -23.99 11.28
N LEU A 158 15.50 -22.67 11.56
CA LEU A 158 14.60 -21.71 10.96
C LEU A 158 14.96 -21.47 9.49
N SER A 159 14.05 -21.76 8.60
CA SER A 159 14.12 -21.42 7.19
C SER A 159 13.12 -20.32 6.82
N MET A 160 13.38 -19.60 5.75
CA MET A 160 12.49 -18.59 5.26
C MET A 160 12.34 -18.71 3.75
N ARG A 161 11.12 -18.52 3.26
CA ARG A 161 10.82 -18.51 1.84
C ARG A 161 9.58 -17.68 1.54
N ARG A 162 9.37 -17.36 0.29
CA ARG A 162 8.06 -16.81 -0.13
C ARG A 162 6.98 -17.85 0.11
N LEU A 163 5.84 -17.37 0.62
CA LEU A 163 4.66 -18.21 0.79
C LEU A 163 4.14 -18.65 -0.59
N GLN A 164 3.69 -19.89 -0.63
CA GLN A 164 3.03 -20.50 -1.77
C GLN A 164 1.54 -20.69 -1.48
N ARG A 165 0.75 -21.01 -2.49
CA ARG A 165 -0.70 -21.23 -2.34
C ARG A 165 -1.01 -22.30 -1.30
N GLU A 166 -0.18 -23.30 -1.20
CA GLU A 166 -0.30 -24.44 -0.27
C GLU A 166 -0.12 -24.04 1.19
N ASP A 167 0.55 -22.92 1.46
CA ASP A 167 0.76 -22.40 2.82
C ASP A 167 -0.47 -21.67 3.37
N PHE A 168 -1.42 -21.29 2.51
CA PHE A 168 -2.57 -20.47 2.89
C PHE A 168 -3.35 -21.01 4.11
N PRO A 169 -3.65 -22.34 4.24
CA PRO A 169 -4.32 -22.86 5.43
C PRO A 169 -3.55 -22.59 6.73
N GLN A 170 -2.21 -22.60 6.67
CA GLN A 170 -1.39 -22.27 7.84
C GLN A 170 -1.44 -20.77 8.17
N VAL A 171 -1.47 -19.90 7.14
CA VAL A 171 -1.59 -18.45 7.33
C VAL A 171 -2.88 -18.11 8.07
N VAL A 172 -4.03 -18.57 7.58
CA VAL A 172 -5.34 -18.24 8.19
C VAL A 172 -5.54 -18.87 9.55
N SER A 173 -4.82 -19.94 9.88
CA SER A 173 -4.97 -20.63 11.16
C SER A 173 -4.58 -19.75 12.37
N PHE A 174 -3.79 -18.71 12.17
CA PHE A 174 -3.35 -17.80 13.25
C PHE A 174 -3.32 -16.32 12.86
N TYR A 175 -3.75 -15.99 11.65
CA TYR A 175 -3.88 -14.58 11.25
C TYR A 175 -5.15 -13.97 11.82
N HIS A 176 -5.01 -12.89 12.58
CA HIS A 176 -6.10 -12.17 13.23
C HIS A 176 -6.09 -10.68 12.84
N GLY A 177 -5.49 -10.34 11.71
CA GLY A 177 -5.43 -8.97 11.20
C GLY A 177 -6.72 -8.53 10.49
N CYS A 178 -6.73 -7.30 10.02
CA CYS A 178 -7.88 -6.67 9.36
C CYS A 178 -8.06 -7.07 7.88
N CYS A 179 -7.12 -7.82 7.30
CA CYS A 179 -7.21 -8.24 5.90
C CYS A 179 -8.08 -9.50 5.77
N ASP A 180 -8.97 -9.51 4.78
CA ASP A 180 -9.74 -10.69 4.47
C ASP A 180 -8.92 -11.80 3.79
N GLU A 181 -9.50 -12.98 3.68
CA GLU A 181 -8.82 -14.14 3.10
C GLU A 181 -8.51 -13.98 1.62
N ASP A 182 -9.37 -13.33 0.85
CA ASP A 182 -9.16 -13.15 -0.59
C ASP A 182 -8.00 -12.20 -0.85
N TYR A 183 -7.87 -11.15 -0.05
CA TYR A 183 -6.73 -10.27 -0.08
C TYR A 183 -5.43 -11.01 0.26
N LEU A 184 -5.42 -11.82 1.32
CA LEU A 184 -4.24 -12.62 1.69
C LEU A 184 -3.86 -13.61 0.58
N ARG A 185 -4.84 -14.27 -0.04
CA ARG A 185 -4.60 -15.16 -1.20
C ARG A 185 -3.95 -14.42 -2.34
N SER A 186 -4.45 -13.23 -2.68
CA SER A 186 -3.87 -12.42 -3.75
C SER A 186 -2.43 -12.02 -3.44
N ARG A 187 -2.13 -11.61 -2.19
CA ARG A 187 -0.77 -11.25 -1.79
C ARG A 187 0.21 -12.44 -1.85
N ILE A 188 -0.26 -13.65 -1.52
CA ILE A 188 0.52 -14.88 -1.69
C ILE A 188 0.78 -15.14 -3.18
N GLN A 189 -0.25 -15.08 -4.02
CA GLN A 189 -0.12 -15.29 -5.47
C GLN A 189 0.84 -14.30 -6.13
N ASP A 190 0.84 -13.06 -5.67
CA ASP A 190 1.77 -12.01 -6.14
C ASP A 190 3.19 -12.19 -5.57
N GLY A 191 3.42 -13.18 -4.71
CA GLY A 191 4.72 -13.43 -4.06
C GLY A 191 5.13 -12.34 -3.07
N MET A 192 4.15 -11.63 -2.48
CA MET A 192 4.38 -10.49 -1.60
C MET A 192 4.46 -10.87 -0.11
N LEU A 193 4.26 -12.14 0.24
CA LEU A 193 4.41 -12.65 1.59
C LEU A 193 5.64 -13.55 1.72
N VAL A 194 6.41 -13.35 2.79
CA VAL A 194 7.55 -14.18 3.18
C VAL A 194 7.20 -14.87 4.49
N GLY A 195 7.34 -16.18 4.53
CA GLY A 195 7.13 -17.02 5.70
C GLY A 195 8.43 -17.51 6.31
N ALA A 196 8.43 -17.64 7.61
CA ALA A 196 9.46 -18.30 8.41
C ALA A 196 8.96 -19.66 8.89
N PHE A 197 9.76 -20.72 8.74
CA PHE A 197 9.35 -22.09 8.98
C PHE A 197 10.32 -22.84 9.89
N TYR A 198 9.77 -23.66 10.78
CA TYR A 198 10.49 -24.71 11.48
C TYR A 198 9.88 -26.06 11.06
N ASP A 199 10.69 -26.96 10.50
CA ASP A 199 10.25 -28.29 10.02
C ASP A 199 8.92 -28.20 9.22
N GLU A 200 8.92 -27.37 8.17
CA GLU A 200 7.75 -27.13 7.29
C GLU A 200 6.52 -26.52 7.99
N LYS A 201 6.60 -26.20 9.28
CA LYS A 201 5.54 -25.53 10.01
C LYS A 201 5.73 -24.02 9.97
N LEU A 202 4.75 -23.31 9.50
CA LEU A 202 4.77 -21.85 9.45
C LEU A 202 4.85 -21.27 10.87
N ALA A 203 5.97 -20.63 11.18
CA ALA A 203 6.23 -20.00 12.46
C ALA A 203 5.79 -18.54 12.51
N GLY A 204 5.82 -17.88 11.36
CA GLY A 204 5.38 -16.52 11.20
C GLY A 204 5.51 -16.05 9.76
N PHE A 205 4.97 -14.90 9.44
CA PHE A 205 5.10 -14.29 8.13
C PHE A 205 5.06 -12.77 8.20
N ILE A 206 5.54 -12.14 7.15
CA ILE A 206 5.47 -10.70 6.90
C ILE A 206 5.10 -10.48 5.45
N GLY A 207 4.36 -9.43 5.16
CA GLY A 207 3.91 -9.13 3.81
C GLY A 207 4.06 -7.68 3.40
N GLN A 208 3.86 -7.45 2.12
CA GLN A 208 3.76 -6.13 1.53
C GLN A 208 2.33 -5.90 1.04
N HIS A 209 1.73 -4.81 1.52
CA HIS A 209 0.43 -4.34 1.05
C HIS A 209 0.48 -3.82 -0.39
N CYS A 210 -0.68 -3.63 -1.00
CA CYS A 210 -0.80 -3.23 -2.39
C CYS A 210 -0.18 -1.85 -2.68
N GLU A 211 -0.28 -0.90 -1.77
CA GLU A 211 0.34 0.42 -1.84
C GLU A 211 1.84 0.39 -1.54
N GLY A 212 2.37 -0.77 -1.10
CA GLY A 212 3.80 -1.00 -0.90
C GLY A 212 4.30 -0.88 0.53
N SER A 213 3.41 -0.61 1.49
CA SER A 213 3.79 -0.67 2.91
C SER A 213 4.11 -2.11 3.34
N ILE A 214 5.01 -2.25 4.30
CA ILE A 214 5.29 -3.53 4.94
C ILE A 214 4.32 -3.70 6.10
N GLY A 215 3.61 -4.81 6.11
CA GLY A 215 2.60 -5.11 7.12
C GLY A 215 2.30 -6.59 7.19
N MET A 216 1.12 -6.93 7.74
CA MET A 216 0.71 -8.34 7.89
C MET A 216 1.73 -9.18 8.67
N LEU A 217 2.51 -8.54 9.56
CA LEU A 217 3.46 -9.26 10.41
C LEU A 217 2.72 -10.06 11.47
N MET A 218 2.92 -11.37 11.45
CA MET A 218 2.33 -12.26 12.45
C MET A 218 3.31 -13.39 12.81
N VAL A 219 3.40 -13.71 14.10
CA VAL A 219 4.15 -14.86 14.60
C VAL A 219 3.19 -15.78 15.32
N ALA A 220 3.16 -17.06 14.93
CA ALA A 220 2.28 -18.05 15.54
C ALA A 220 2.57 -18.18 17.05
N PRO A 221 1.55 -18.29 17.91
CA PRO A 221 1.71 -18.21 19.37
C PRO A 221 2.80 -19.09 19.97
N LYS A 222 2.92 -20.32 19.48
CA LYS A 222 3.92 -21.30 19.94
C LYS A 222 5.37 -20.96 19.56
N PHE A 223 5.57 -20.02 18.64
CA PHE A 223 6.88 -19.59 18.15
C PHE A 223 7.25 -18.16 18.56
N GLN A 224 6.40 -17.50 19.35
CA GLN A 224 6.70 -16.18 19.89
C GLN A 224 7.93 -16.21 20.80
N ARG A 225 8.60 -15.05 20.96
CA ARG A 225 9.83 -14.88 21.77
C ARG A 225 11.04 -15.69 21.27
N ARG A 226 11.07 -16.07 19.99
CA ARG A 226 12.19 -16.78 19.34
C ARG A 226 12.94 -15.92 18.33
N HIS A 227 12.79 -14.61 18.37
CA HIS A 227 13.42 -13.67 17.44
C HIS A 227 13.15 -13.98 15.96
N ILE A 228 11.89 -14.28 15.63
CA ILE A 228 11.43 -14.56 14.27
C ILE A 228 11.01 -13.26 13.57
N ALA A 229 10.46 -12.30 14.29
CA ALA A 229 10.04 -10.98 13.80
C ALA A 229 11.10 -9.92 14.11
#